data_e6a421adc49f0ae53be4f6008fd8f355
#
_entry.id   e6a421adc49f0ae53be4f6008fd8f355
#
_cell.length_a   1.000
_cell.length_b   1.000
_cell.length_c   1.000
_cell.angle_alpha   90.00
_cell.angle_beta   90.00
_cell.angle_gamma   90.00
#
_symmetry.space_group_name_H-M   'P 1'
#
loop_
_entity.id
_entity.type
_entity.pdbx_description
1 polymer ?
#
loop_
_entity_poly.entity_id
_entity_poly.type
_entity_poly.pdbx_seq_one_letter_code
_entity_poly.pdbx_strand_id
1 'polypeptide(L)'
;NKQITATGAEAQWTGGENVRFRYGTPEKIGGWAQLGDKSLTGAVRALHQMVNKEGIKYSILGTNRILYAYSGGVYYDIHPIKTDFGALTDKLSCASGTPTLTITLSTTSGMTAGDILLLENVTPPTGSGYSAADFDDKKFMITSVVNSTSVTITMGSNANSTATDGDLSVKWYYPVGPAEQVGVYGWGISQFGGTVTSPRTTTLNGALGDNVYGTGGSGTSITVASVTGFPTSGTSYIQVGTEEISYTGVSGSDLTGITRAVRGTTRAAHSDGATVTNTSDYSAWNQAA
;
A
#
# COMPACT_ATOMS: atom_id res chain seq x y z
N ASN A 1 -25.04 -33.95 14.99
CA ASN A 1 -26.36 -33.30 14.93
C ASN A 1 -26.50 -32.31 16.08
N LYS A 2 -26.96 -31.11 15.79
CA LYS A 2 -27.28 -30.11 16.79
C LYS A 2 -28.77 -30.08 16.99
N GLN A 3 -29.24 -30.41 18.20
CA GLN A 3 -30.63 -30.24 18.57
C GLN A 3 -30.90 -28.84 19.09
N ILE A 4 -32.01 -28.24 18.68
CA ILE A 4 -32.37 -26.85 18.99
C ILE A 4 -33.06 -26.71 20.35
N THR A 5 -33.63 -27.78 20.89
CA THR A 5 -34.36 -27.76 22.16
C THR A 5 -33.67 -28.61 23.24
N ALA A 6 -33.70 -28.12 24.49
CA ALA A 6 -33.07 -28.82 25.63
C ALA A 6 -33.62 -30.26 25.80
N THR A 7 -34.89 -30.47 25.54
CA THR A 7 -35.54 -31.79 25.66
C THR A 7 -35.14 -32.75 24.55
N GLY A 8 -34.79 -32.26 23.38
CA GLY A 8 -34.30 -33.09 22.27
C GLY A 8 -32.79 -33.32 22.28
N ALA A 9 -32.07 -32.71 23.24
CA ALA A 9 -30.62 -32.75 23.32
C ALA A 9 -30.08 -33.83 24.28
N GLU A 10 -30.97 -34.55 24.95
CA GLU A 10 -30.57 -35.66 25.84
C GLU A 10 -29.74 -36.69 25.07
N ALA A 11 -28.56 -37.00 25.58
CA ALA A 11 -27.57 -37.87 24.96
C ALA A 11 -26.99 -37.38 23.59
N GLN A 12 -27.19 -36.11 23.25
CA GLN A 12 -26.63 -35.53 22.05
C GLN A 12 -25.76 -34.32 22.34
N TRP A 13 -24.76 -34.08 21.50
CA TRP A 13 -23.91 -32.90 21.59
C TRP A 13 -24.66 -31.65 21.09
N THR A 14 -24.89 -30.71 21.98
CA THR A 14 -25.60 -29.45 21.66
C THR A 14 -24.64 -28.33 21.22
N GLY A 15 -23.34 -28.46 21.49
CA GLY A 15 -22.30 -27.54 21.06
C GLY A 15 -20.94 -28.12 21.35
N GLY A 16 -19.90 -27.58 20.75
CA GLY A 16 -18.51 -27.95 21.00
C GLY A 16 -17.60 -26.98 20.27
N GLU A 17 -16.54 -26.54 20.95
CA GLU A 17 -15.46 -25.74 20.38
C GLU A 17 -14.16 -26.52 20.45
N ASN A 18 -13.32 -26.40 19.42
CA ASN A 18 -12.03 -27.08 19.32
C ASN A 18 -12.11 -28.61 19.42
N VAL A 19 -13.24 -29.20 18.97
CA VAL A 19 -13.42 -30.64 18.89
C VAL A 19 -13.82 -31.06 17.48
N ARG A 20 -13.35 -32.23 17.06
CA ARG A 20 -13.82 -32.93 15.87
C ARG A 20 -14.37 -34.29 16.26
N PHE A 21 -15.30 -34.81 15.47
CA PHE A 21 -15.81 -36.14 15.64
C PHE A 21 -15.10 -37.08 14.67
N ARG A 22 -14.42 -38.09 15.21
CA ARG A 22 -13.75 -39.11 14.44
C ARG A 22 -14.25 -40.48 14.90
N TYR A 23 -14.71 -41.27 13.95
CA TYR A 23 -15.34 -42.59 14.24
C TYR A 23 -16.46 -42.55 15.30
N GLY A 24 -17.22 -41.44 15.33
CA GLY A 24 -18.33 -41.26 16.27
C GLY A 24 -17.94 -40.78 17.69
N THR A 25 -16.65 -40.65 17.98
CA THR A 25 -16.16 -40.11 19.25
C THR A 25 -15.63 -38.69 19.11
N PRO A 26 -15.87 -37.79 20.10
CA PRO A 26 -15.30 -36.47 20.11
C PRO A 26 -13.78 -36.57 20.42
N GLU A 27 -13.00 -35.89 19.61
CA GLU A 27 -11.57 -35.78 19.73
C GLU A 27 -11.19 -34.29 19.76
N LYS A 28 -10.31 -33.91 20.68
CA LYS A 28 -9.81 -32.54 20.72
C LYS A 28 -9.01 -32.22 19.46
N ILE A 29 -9.31 -31.11 18.80
CA ILE A 29 -8.48 -30.59 17.72
C ILE A 29 -7.18 -30.11 18.37
N GLY A 30 -6.03 -30.58 17.88
CA GLY A 30 -4.72 -30.11 18.32
C GLY A 30 -4.54 -28.60 18.07
N GLY A 31 -3.55 -28.02 18.72
CA GLY A 31 -3.17 -26.62 18.47
C GLY A 31 -2.66 -26.39 17.04
N TRP A 32 -2.52 -25.14 16.69
CA TRP A 32 -1.89 -24.72 15.43
C TRP A 32 -0.38 -24.84 15.55
N ALA A 33 0.24 -25.39 14.54
CA ALA A 33 1.68 -25.37 14.37
C ALA A 33 2.04 -24.54 13.14
N GLN A 34 3.16 -23.83 13.20
CA GLN A 34 3.67 -23.10 12.05
C GLN A 34 4.01 -24.10 10.94
N LEU A 35 3.53 -23.84 9.74
CA LEU A 35 3.90 -24.59 8.55
C LEU A 35 5.11 -23.90 7.90
N GLY A 36 6.23 -24.63 7.80
CA GLY A 36 7.46 -24.13 7.21
C GLY A 36 8.44 -23.52 8.21
N ASP A 37 9.56 -23.07 7.69
CA ASP A 37 10.78 -22.71 8.42
C ASP A 37 10.84 -21.26 8.87
N LYS A 38 10.03 -20.38 8.28
CA LYS A 38 10.08 -18.93 8.53
C LYS A 38 8.74 -18.23 8.36
N SER A 39 8.65 -17.01 8.85
CA SER A 39 7.53 -16.10 8.57
C SER A 39 7.67 -15.48 7.18
N LEU A 40 6.55 -15.33 6.50
CA LEU A 40 6.50 -14.73 5.16
C LEU A 40 6.41 -13.20 5.25
N THR A 41 7.06 -12.52 4.29
CA THR A 41 6.91 -11.07 4.14
C THR A 41 5.60 -10.74 3.45
N GLY A 42 4.73 -10.02 4.14
CA GLY A 42 3.40 -9.65 3.66
C GLY A 42 2.32 -10.68 4.01
N ALA A 43 1.07 -10.34 3.69
CA ALA A 43 -0.09 -11.21 3.89
C ALA A 43 -0.34 -12.06 2.64
N VAL A 44 -0.51 -13.37 2.82
CA VAL A 44 -0.83 -14.28 1.70
C VAL A 44 -2.22 -13.92 1.15
N ARG A 45 -2.28 -13.65 -0.15
CA ARG A 45 -3.49 -13.29 -0.90
C ARG A 45 -3.93 -14.36 -1.87
N ALA A 46 -2.99 -15.16 -2.36
CA ALA A 46 -3.27 -16.24 -3.30
C ALA A 46 -2.44 -17.47 -2.95
N LEU A 47 -3.01 -18.63 -3.21
CA LEU A 47 -2.36 -19.92 -3.10
C LEU A 47 -2.63 -20.70 -4.39
N HIS A 48 -1.58 -21.22 -5.00
CA HIS A 48 -1.66 -22.09 -6.16
C HIS A 48 -0.83 -23.35 -5.93
N GLN A 49 -1.40 -24.51 -6.21
CA GLN A 49 -0.68 -25.77 -6.13
C GLN A 49 -0.26 -26.22 -7.52
N MET A 50 0.97 -26.66 -7.63
CA MET A 50 1.52 -27.22 -8.86
C MET A 50 2.34 -28.48 -8.58
N VAL A 51 2.42 -29.33 -9.57
CA VAL A 51 3.29 -30.51 -9.57
C VAL A 51 4.20 -30.37 -10.77
N ASN A 52 5.51 -30.48 -10.54
CA ASN A 52 6.47 -30.44 -11.64
C ASN A 52 6.49 -31.79 -12.41
N LYS A 53 7.25 -31.84 -13.49
CA LYS A 53 7.36 -33.05 -14.33
C LYS A 53 7.99 -34.24 -13.61
N GLU A 54 8.73 -34.02 -12.53
CA GLU A 54 9.31 -35.05 -11.67
C GLU A 54 8.35 -35.50 -10.55
N GLY A 55 7.12 -34.99 -10.50
CA GLY A 55 6.13 -35.35 -9.50
C GLY A 55 6.27 -34.60 -8.17
N ILE A 56 7.18 -33.64 -8.04
CA ILE A 56 7.38 -32.85 -6.82
C ILE A 56 6.26 -31.82 -6.71
N LYS A 57 5.64 -31.77 -5.54
CA LYS A 57 4.53 -30.85 -5.22
C LYS A 57 5.05 -29.55 -4.67
N TYR A 58 4.57 -28.46 -5.23
CA TYR A 58 4.84 -27.10 -4.79
C TYR A 58 3.54 -26.38 -4.45
N SER A 59 3.56 -25.59 -3.39
CA SER A 59 2.51 -24.61 -3.11
C SER A 59 3.10 -23.23 -3.37
N ILE A 60 2.59 -22.53 -4.37
CA ILE A 60 3.00 -21.16 -4.70
C ILE A 60 2.13 -20.21 -3.90
N LEU A 61 2.76 -19.35 -3.11
CA LEU A 61 2.08 -18.38 -2.24
C LEU A 61 2.38 -16.97 -2.73
N GLY A 62 1.35 -16.27 -3.20
CA GLY A 62 1.42 -14.85 -3.51
C GLY A 62 1.04 -14.03 -2.27
N THR A 63 2.00 -13.29 -1.73
CA THR A 63 1.69 -12.26 -0.73
C THR A 63 1.45 -10.93 -1.43
N ASN A 64 1.00 -9.92 -0.68
CA ASN A 64 0.92 -8.56 -1.22
C ASN A 64 2.30 -7.89 -1.39
N ARG A 65 3.39 -8.63 -1.15
CA ARG A 65 4.77 -8.11 -1.24
C ARG A 65 5.70 -9.01 -2.05
N ILE A 66 5.68 -10.31 -1.80
CA ILE A 66 6.66 -11.28 -2.30
C ILE A 66 5.95 -12.55 -2.77
N LEU A 67 6.50 -13.20 -3.76
CA LEU A 67 6.08 -14.51 -4.25
C LEU A 67 6.99 -15.60 -3.69
N TYR A 68 6.38 -16.63 -3.09
CA TYR A 68 7.08 -17.76 -2.50
C TYR A 68 6.66 -19.08 -3.11
N ALA A 69 7.57 -20.04 -3.15
CA ALA A 69 7.28 -21.45 -3.36
C ALA A 69 7.53 -22.22 -2.06
N TYR A 70 6.58 -23.03 -1.65
CA TYR A 70 6.72 -23.92 -0.51
C TYR A 70 6.83 -25.37 -0.99
N SER A 71 7.85 -26.08 -0.52
CA SER A 71 8.02 -27.50 -0.74
C SER A 71 8.89 -28.12 0.35
N GLY A 72 8.55 -29.31 0.82
CA GLY A 72 9.38 -30.06 1.78
C GLY A 72 9.55 -29.37 3.14
N GLY A 73 8.65 -28.49 3.56
CA GLY A 73 8.77 -27.78 4.84
C GLY A 73 9.47 -26.41 4.74
N VAL A 74 9.99 -26.05 3.58
CA VAL A 74 10.81 -24.84 3.36
C VAL A 74 10.12 -23.88 2.42
N TYR A 75 10.25 -22.57 2.67
CA TYR A 75 9.83 -21.50 1.77
C TYR A 75 11.01 -20.99 0.96
N TYR A 76 10.84 -21.03 -0.35
CA TYR A 76 11.78 -20.49 -1.33
C TYR A 76 11.24 -19.17 -1.84
N ASP A 77 12.08 -18.13 -1.81
CA ASP A 77 11.79 -16.86 -2.47
C ASP A 77 11.97 -17.03 -3.99
N ILE A 78 10.90 -16.83 -4.73
CA ILE A 78 10.90 -16.93 -6.20
C ILE A 78 10.51 -15.59 -6.85
N HIS A 79 10.47 -14.52 -6.05
CA HIS A 79 10.10 -13.22 -6.54
C HIS A 79 11.23 -12.62 -7.39
N PRO A 80 10.95 -12.11 -8.59
CA PRO A 80 11.98 -11.58 -9.47
C PRO A 80 12.62 -10.31 -8.88
N ILE A 81 13.96 -10.25 -8.99
CA ILE A 81 14.75 -9.08 -8.63
C ILE A 81 14.71 -8.09 -9.79
N LYS A 82 14.38 -6.84 -9.52
CA LYS A 82 14.37 -5.75 -10.50
C LYS A 82 15.77 -5.15 -10.69
N THR A 83 16.48 -4.93 -9.58
CA THR A 83 17.84 -4.38 -9.60
C THR A 83 18.65 -5.00 -8.48
N ASP A 84 19.85 -5.44 -8.79
CA ASP A 84 20.87 -5.79 -7.82
C ASP A 84 21.90 -4.65 -7.79
N PHE A 85 22.00 -3.97 -6.64
CA PHE A 85 22.94 -2.87 -6.44
C PHE A 85 24.34 -3.36 -6.05
N GLY A 86 24.49 -4.67 -5.79
CA GLY A 86 25.73 -5.26 -5.33
C GLY A 86 26.13 -4.84 -3.93
N ALA A 87 27.42 -4.95 -3.64
CA ALA A 87 28.00 -4.52 -2.37
C ALA A 87 28.17 -3.01 -2.32
N LEU A 88 27.72 -2.40 -1.23
CA LEU A 88 27.75 -0.97 -0.97
C LEU A 88 28.51 -0.71 0.33
N THR A 89 29.59 0.05 0.27
CA THR A 89 30.45 0.40 1.42
C THR A 89 30.08 1.77 1.94
N ASP A 90 29.95 1.94 3.26
CA ASP A 90 29.56 3.19 3.94
C ASP A 90 28.23 3.75 3.40
N LYS A 91 27.25 2.88 3.14
CA LYS A 91 25.95 3.27 2.55
C LYS A 91 24.76 3.02 3.45
N LEU A 92 24.96 2.43 4.63
CA LEU A 92 23.93 2.28 5.63
C LEU A 92 24.21 3.24 6.79
N SER A 93 23.27 4.13 7.08
CA SER A 93 23.39 5.13 8.13
C SER A 93 22.22 5.12 9.10
N CYS A 94 22.47 5.50 10.36
CA CYS A 94 21.48 5.61 11.41
C CYS A 94 21.65 6.91 12.20
N ALA A 95 20.57 7.34 12.86
CA ALA A 95 20.58 8.44 13.82
C ALA A 95 20.19 7.94 15.19
N SER A 96 20.93 8.36 16.22
CA SER A 96 20.65 7.97 17.61
C SER A 96 19.21 8.29 18.01
N GLY A 97 18.59 7.37 18.72
CA GLY A 97 17.22 7.52 19.24
C GLY A 97 16.12 7.34 18.21
N THR A 98 16.43 6.97 16.96
CA THR A 98 15.42 6.71 15.92
C THR A 98 15.51 5.28 15.37
N PRO A 99 14.38 4.67 14.96
CA PRO A 99 14.39 3.36 14.32
C PRO A 99 14.63 3.45 12.81
N THR A 100 14.79 4.66 12.27
CA THR A 100 14.93 4.91 10.83
C THR A 100 16.37 4.79 10.41
N LEU A 101 16.63 3.94 9.43
CA LEU A 101 17.92 3.85 8.76
C LEU A 101 17.81 4.36 7.35
N THR A 102 18.88 5.00 6.88
CA THR A 102 18.98 5.47 5.50
C THR A 102 19.97 4.61 4.73
N ILE A 103 19.54 4.17 3.57
CA ILE A 103 20.36 3.41 2.61
C ILE A 103 20.63 4.32 1.42
N THR A 104 21.92 4.50 1.09
CA THR A 104 22.34 5.27 -0.07
C THR A 104 22.66 4.33 -1.23
N LEU A 105 21.94 4.51 -2.34
CA LEU A 105 22.02 3.72 -3.56
C LEU A 105 22.64 4.55 -4.70
N SER A 106 22.97 3.92 -5.81
CA SER A 106 23.38 4.65 -7.01
C SER A 106 22.24 5.46 -7.65
N THR A 107 21.00 4.95 -7.53
CA THR A 107 19.79 5.63 -7.97
C THR A 107 18.58 5.08 -7.25
N THR A 108 17.56 5.91 -7.04
CA THR A 108 16.25 5.52 -6.53
C THR A 108 15.15 5.68 -7.59
N SER A 109 15.54 5.85 -8.87
CA SER A 109 14.59 6.06 -9.96
C SER A 109 13.59 4.92 -10.09
N GLY A 110 12.32 5.24 -10.03
CA GLY A 110 11.22 4.29 -10.08
C GLY A 110 10.97 3.49 -8.80
N MET A 111 11.65 3.84 -7.69
CA MET A 111 11.33 3.33 -6.36
C MET A 111 10.22 4.14 -5.72
N THR A 112 9.40 3.47 -4.92
CA THR A 112 8.33 4.09 -4.15
C THR A 112 8.31 3.56 -2.71
N ALA A 113 7.71 4.33 -1.80
CA ALA A 113 7.42 3.82 -0.47
C ALA A 113 6.53 2.58 -0.59
N GLY A 114 6.86 1.53 0.17
CA GLY A 114 6.18 0.25 0.09
C GLY A 114 6.89 -0.81 -0.77
N ASP A 115 7.85 -0.44 -1.62
CA ASP A 115 8.70 -1.39 -2.34
C ASP A 115 9.55 -2.19 -1.37
N ILE A 116 9.97 -3.39 -1.78
CA ILE A 116 10.71 -4.33 -0.94
C ILE A 116 12.17 -4.41 -1.37
N LEU A 117 13.04 -4.29 -0.39
CA LEU A 117 14.48 -4.52 -0.50
C LEU A 117 14.85 -5.80 0.25
N LEU A 118 15.72 -6.60 -0.32
CA LEU A 118 16.45 -7.66 0.38
C LEU A 118 17.83 -7.10 0.75
N LEU A 119 18.19 -7.24 2.02
CA LEU A 119 19.51 -6.85 2.53
C LEU A 119 20.33 -8.12 2.81
N GLU A 120 21.57 -8.11 2.37
CA GLU A 120 22.50 -9.24 2.53
C GLU A 120 23.88 -8.69 2.93
N ASN A 121 24.67 -9.53 3.60
CA ASN A 121 26.05 -9.22 4.00
C ASN A 121 26.18 -7.87 4.72
N VAL A 122 25.28 -7.65 5.69
CA VAL A 122 25.20 -6.35 6.35
C VAL A 122 26.22 -6.24 7.48
N THR A 123 27.05 -5.22 7.41
CA THR A 123 27.83 -4.72 8.56
C THR A 123 27.08 -3.51 9.12
N PRO A 124 26.44 -3.62 10.29
CA PRO A 124 25.68 -2.50 10.84
C PRO A 124 26.56 -1.29 11.15
N PRO A 125 26.00 -0.06 11.14
CA PRO A 125 26.74 1.14 11.52
C PRO A 125 27.30 1.04 12.94
N THR A 126 28.52 1.53 13.15
CA THR A 126 29.26 1.41 14.40
C THR A 126 28.48 1.98 15.59
N GLY A 127 28.38 1.20 16.66
CA GLY A 127 27.68 1.62 17.88
C GLY A 127 26.16 1.74 17.75
N SER A 128 25.58 1.36 16.63
CA SER A 128 24.12 1.43 16.40
C SER A 128 23.30 0.54 17.34
N GLY A 129 23.90 -0.50 17.89
CA GLY A 129 23.22 -1.51 18.71
C GLY A 129 22.53 -2.60 17.89
N TYR A 130 22.61 -2.56 16.57
CA TYR A 130 22.15 -3.61 15.68
C TYR A 130 23.23 -4.66 15.44
N SER A 131 22.79 -5.86 15.09
CA SER A 131 23.64 -6.97 14.65
C SER A 131 23.37 -7.30 13.17
N ALA A 132 24.32 -7.98 12.51
CA ALA A 132 24.10 -8.46 11.14
C ALA A 132 22.82 -9.30 11.01
N ALA A 133 22.53 -10.12 12.02
CA ALA A 133 21.34 -10.97 12.07
C ALA A 133 20.00 -10.18 12.09
N ASP A 134 20.02 -8.89 12.38
CA ASP A 134 18.84 -8.03 12.28
C ASP A 134 18.49 -7.69 10.83
N PHE A 135 19.43 -7.84 9.91
CA PHE A 135 19.34 -7.43 8.51
C PHE A 135 19.46 -8.57 7.51
N ASP A 136 20.45 -9.45 7.71
CA ASP A 136 20.84 -10.45 6.72
C ASP A 136 19.68 -11.37 6.32
N ASP A 137 19.53 -11.54 5.01
CA ASP A 137 18.49 -12.32 4.37
C ASP A 137 17.05 -11.85 4.72
N LYS A 138 16.92 -10.67 5.31
CA LYS A 138 15.62 -10.07 5.62
C LYS A 138 15.18 -9.07 4.57
N LYS A 139 13.88 -8.97 4.45
CA LYS A 139 13.21 -8.10 3.51
C LYS A 139 12.65 -6.90 4.25
N PHE A 140 13.04 -5.73 3.79
CA PHE A 140 12.62 -4.46 4.35
C PHE A 140 11.75 -3.69 3.37
N MET A 141 10.72 -3.07 3.89
CA MET A 141 9.88 -2.17 3.13
C MET A 141 10.51 -0.78 3.12
N ILE A 142 10.60 -0.15 1.95
CA ILE A 142 10.96 1.26 1.83
C ILE A 142 9.91 2.08 2.56
N THR A 143 10.31 2.80 3.59
CA THR A 143 9.44 3.71 4.34
C THR A 143 9.24 5.02 3.58
N SER A 144 10.32 5.57 3.01
CA SER A 144 10.26 6.73 2.13
C SER A 144 11.44 6.77 1.16
N VAL A 145 11.23 7.40 0.02
CA VAL A 145 12.29 7.79 -0.93
C VAL A 145 12.66 9.24 -0.61
N VAL A 146 13.85 9.44 -0.07
CA VAL A 146 14.30 10.75 0.44
C VAL A 146 14.73 11.67 -0.71
N ASN A 147 15.49 11.12 -1.65
CA ASN A 147 16.00 11.84 -2.83
C ASN A 147 16.37 10.84 -3.94
N SER A 148 17.05 11.31 -4.98
CA SER A 148 17.44 10.48 -6.14
C SER A 148 18.41 9.33 -5.84
N THR A 149 18.95 9.27 -4.63
CA THR A 149 19.96 8.26 -4.23
C THR A 149 19.71 7.65 -2.86
N SER A 150 18.73 8.10 -2.09
CA SER A 150 18.53 7.64 -0.71
C SER A 150 17.11 7.20 -0.43
N VAL A 151 16.98 6.06 0.22
CA VAL A 151 15.72 5.52 0.75
C VAL A 151 15.85 5.27 2.24
N THR A 152 14.73 5.22 2.94
CA THR A 152 14.70 4.86 4.36
C THR A 152 13.96 3.55 4.58
N ILE A 153 14.41 2.81 5.58
CA ILE A 153 13.73 1.65 6.17
C ILE A 153 13.52 1.88 7.66
N THR A 154 12.61 1.13 8.27
CA THR A 154 12.33 1.24 9.71
C THR A 154 12.65 -0.08 10.40
N MET A 155 13.42 0.00 11.47
CA MET A 155 13.77 -1.12 12.34
C MET A 155 12.78 -1.27 13.49
N GLY A 156 12.84 -2.43 14.18
CA GLY A 156 11.99 -2.70 15.35
C GLY A 156 12.44 -1.99 16.64
N SER A 157 13.65 -1.43 16.67
CA SER A 157 14.23 -0.71 17.80
C SER A 157 14.97 0.53 17.35
N ASN A 158 15.20 1.46 18.26
CA ASN A 158 15.96 2.66 17.97
C ASN A 158 17.47 2.37 17.92
N ALA A 159 18.19 3.12 17.07
CA ALA A 159 19.64 3.09 17.06
C ALA A 159 20.21 3.76 18.31
N ASN A 160 21.29 3.18 18.85
CA ASN A 160 21.98 3.70 20.05
C ASN A 160 22.91 4.88 19.74
N SER A 161 23.41 4.96 18.51
CA SER A 161 24.34 6.01 18.06
C SER A 161 23.97 6.52 16.68
N THR A 162 24.55 7.68 16.32
CA THR A 162 24.54 8.19 14.95
C THR A 162 25.83 7.75 14.26
N ALA A 163 25.69 7.03 13.14
CA ALA A 163 26.82 6.55 12.35
C ALA A 163 26.41 6.38 10.87
N THR A 164 27.43 6.42 9.98
CA THR A 164 27.24 6.40 8.51
C THR A 164 28.15 5.39 7.82
N ASP A 165 28.73 4.47 8.56
CA ASP A 165 29.80 3.55 8.17
C ASP A 165 29.32 2.10 7.99
N GLY A 166 28.02 1.89 7.83
CA GLY A 166 27.49 0.55 7.60
C GLY A 166 27.60 0.11 6.15
N ASP A 167 27.94 -1.18 5.97
CA ASP A 167 28.04 -1.83 4.66
C ASP A 167 26.87 -2.76 4.44
N LEU A 168 26.49 -2.99 3.19
CA LEU A 168 25.44 -3.92 2.84
C LEU A 168 25.45 -4.28 1.34
N SER A 169 24.78 -5.37 0.99
CA SER A 169 24.34 -5.64 -0.37
C SER A 169 22.83 -5.47 -0.47
N VAL A 170 22.35 -4.84 -1.53
CA VAL A 170 20.93 -4.51 -1.68
C VAL A 170 20.38 -5.05 -2.99
N LYS A 171 19.28 -5.78 -2.89
CA LYS A 171 18.48 -6.19 -4.05
C LYS A 171 17.08 -5.59 -3.94
N TRP A 172 16.65 -4.96 -5.01
CA TRP A 172 15.30 -4.40 -5.14
C TRP A 172 14.43 -5.34 -5.94
N TYR A 173 13.31 -5.74 -5.36
CA TYR A 173 12.34 -6.61 -6.01
C TYR A 173 11.42 -5.86 -6.95
N TYR A 174 10.91 -6.54 -7.97
CA TYR A 174 9.79 -6.01 -8.74
C TYR A 174 8.59 -5.76 -7.82
N PRO A 175 7.89 -4.62 -7.95
CA PRO A 175 6.64 -4.39 -7.21
C PRO A 175 5.59 -5.42 -7.60
N VAL A 176 4.93 -6.05 -6.61
CA VAL A 176 3.83 -6.99 -6.83
C VAL A 176 2.52 -6.24 -6.99
N GLY A 177 2.40 -5.49 -8.07
CA GLY A 177 1.21 -4.67 -8.30
C GLY A 177 1.03 -3.58 -7.24
N PRO A 178 -0.07 -2.85 -7.29
CA PRO A 178 -0.32 -1.73 -6.40
C PRO A 178 -0.61 -2.22 -5.00
N ALA A 179 0.40 -2.17 -4.11
CA ALA A 179 0.17 -2.38 -2.68
C ALA A 179 -0.69 -1.26 -2.10
N GLU A 180 -0.47 -0.06 -2.56
CA GLU A 180 -1.22 1.16 -2.23
C GLU A 180 -1.08 2.14 -3.40
N GLN A 181 -1.71 1.86 -4.54
CA GLN A 181 -1.85 2.92 -5.54
C GLN A 181 -2.95 3.87 -5.09
N VAL A 182 -2.59 5.15 -5.00
CA VAL A 182 -3.56 6.23 -4.87
C VAL A 182 -4.52 6.14 -6.05
N GLY A 183 -5.81 5.96 -5.77
CA GLY A 183 -6.84 5.88 -6.81
C GLY A 183 -7.14 4.48 -7.35
N VAL A 184 -6.59 3.41 -6.80
CA VAL A 184 -6.95 2.03 -7.16
C VAL A 184 -7.64 1.32 -5.99
N TYR A 185 -8.83 0.81 -6.23
CA TYR A 185 -9.69 0.17 -5.24
C TYR A 185 -10.08 -1.23 -5.70
N GLY A 186 -10.14 -2.18 -4.78
CA GLY A 186 -10.56 -3.54 -5.10
C GLY A 186 -10.24 -4.54 -3.99
N TRP A 187 -10.60 -5.80 -4.22
CA TRP A 187 -10.29 -6.89 -3.31
C TRP A 187 -8.78 -7.06 -3.18
N GLY A 188 -8.28 -6.82 -1.97
CA GLY A 188 -6.84 -6.95 -1.67
C GLY A 188 -5.98 -5.74 -2.05
N ILE A 189 -6.58 -4.68 -2.57
CA ILE A 189 -5.92 -3.41 -2.91
C ILE A 189 -6.64 -2.32 -2.13
N SER A 190 -5.94 -1.61 -1.23
CA SER A 190 -6.48 -0.52 -0.42
C SER A 190 -7.75 -0.90 0.39
N GLN A 191 -8.48 0.08 0.90
CA GLN A 191 -9.70 -0.16 1.67
C GLN A 191 -10.86 -0.60 0.76
N PHE A 192 -11.62 -1.60 1.20
CA PHE A 192 -12.87 -1.99 0.53
C PHE A 192 -13.86 -0.82 0.62
N GLY A 193 -14.33 -0.35 -0.54
CA GLY A 193 -15.24 0.79 -0.63
C GLY A 193 -14.58 2.09 -1.10
N GLY A 194 -13.27 2.08 -1.39
CA GLY A 194 -12.63 3.17 -2.14
C GLY A 194 -12.53 4.49 -1.39
N THR A 195 -12.19 4.47 -0.11
CA THR A 195 -11.82 5.72 0.56
C THR A 195 -10.41 6.13 0.17
N VAL A 196 -10.30 7.27 -0.48
CA VAL A 196 -9.02 7.94 -0.67
C VAL A 196 -8.52 8.34 0.71
N THR A 197 -7.37 7.82 1.12
CA THR A 197 -6.75 8.15 2.42
C THR A 197 -6.38 9.63 2.54
N SER A 198 -6.30 10.34 1.42
CA SER A 198 -6.19 11.80 1.34
C SER A 198 -6.76 12.22 0.00
N PRO A 199 -8.01 12.69 -0.06
CA PRO A 199 -8.51 13.32 -1.27
C PRO A 199 -7.57 14.47 -1.63
N ARG A 200 -7.17 14.54 -2.89
CA ARG A 200 -6.32 15.64 -3.36
C ARG A 200 -7.10 16.92 -3.23
N THR A 201 -6.59 17.77 -2.38
CA THR A 201 -7.21 19.07 -2.11
C THR A 201 -6.29 20.20 -2.54
N THR A 202 -6.89 21.27 -2.98
CA THR A 202 -6.27 22.57 -3.24
C THR A 202 -7.24 23.65 -2.79
N THR A 203 -6.95 24.89 -3.09
CA THR A 203 -7.87 26.00 -2.82
C THR A 203 -8.15 26.78 -4.10
N LEU A 204 -9.30 27.42 -4.17
CA LEU A 204 -9.58 28.40 -5.22
C LEU A 204 -8.55 29.53 -5.16
N ASN A 205 -8.13 29.99 -6.31
CA ASN A 205 -7.37 31.22 -6.46
C ASN A 205 -8.25 32.22 -7.23
N GLY A 206 -8.98 32.99 -6.47
CA GLY A 206 -10.06 33.89 -6.91
C GLY A 206 -11.45 33.35 -6.58
N ALA A 207 -12.38 34.26 -6.29
CA ALA A 207 -13.75 33.91 -5.96
C ALA A 207 -14.48 33.35 -7.17
N LEU A 208 -15.34 32.34 -6.96
CA LEU A 208 -16.19 31.74 -8.00
C LEU A 208 -17.63 32.12 -7.73
N GLY A 209 -18.19 32.95 -8.59
CA GLY A 209 -19.59 33.42 -8.48
C GLY A 209 -20.60 32.31 -8.78
N ASP A 210 -21.86 32.52 -8.39
CA ASP A 210 -22.95 31.55 -8.63
C ASP A 210 -23.49 31.59 -10.05
N ASN A 211 -23.26 32.70 -10.78
CA ASN A 211 -23.76 32.96 -12.12
C ASN A 211 -22.66 33.00 -13.20
N VAL A 212 -21.41 32.71 -12.86
CA VAL A 212 -20.28 32.73 -13.77
C VAL A 212 -19.61 31.34 -13.84
N TYR A 213 -18.93 31.10 -14.96
CA TYR A 213 -18.32 29.78 -15.23
C TYR A 213 -16.85 29.71 -14.85
N GLY A 214 -16.27 30.76 -14.28
CA GLY A 214 -14.86 30.76 -13.87
C GLY A 214 -14.58 31.65 -12.69
N THR A 215 -13.34 31.56 -12.18
CA THR A 215 -12.85 32.44 -11.12
C THR A 215 -12.64 33.87 -11.64
N GLY A 216 -12.75 34.84 -10.74
CA GLY A 216 -12.58 36.27 -11.11
C GLY A 216 -13.72 36.89 -11.91
N GLY A 217 -14.82 36.18 -12.11
CA GLY A 217 -16.09 36.78 -12.64
C GLY A 217 -16.24 36.83 -14.15
N SER A 218 -15.27 36.35 -14.96
CA SER A 218 -15.38 36.46 -16.43
C SER A 218 -14.75 35.30 -17.21
N GLY A 219 -14.21 34.28 -16.52
CA GLY A 219 -13.49 33.21 -17.18
C GLY A 219 -14.33 31.96 -17.46
N THR A 220 -13.82 31.10 -18.34
CA THR A 220 -14.34 29.74 -18.59
C THR A 220 -13.51 28.66 -17.87
N SER A 221 -12.61 29.06 -16.99
CA SER A 221 -11.73 28.22 -16.22
C SER A 221 -11.81 28.51 -14.73
N ILE A 222 -11.48 27.54 -13.92
CA ILE A 222 -11.37 27.69 -12.48
C ILE A 222 -9.89 27.67 -12.12
N THR A 223 -9.37 28.79 -11.65
CA THR A 223 -7.98 28.89 -11.17
C THR A 223 -7.89 28.34 -9.76
N VAL A 224 -6.91 27.47 -9.53
CA VAL A 224 -6.63 26.87 -8.22
C VAL A 224 -5.17 27.12 -7.82
N ALA A 225 -4.89 27.03 -6.52
CA ALA A 225 -3.54 27.26 -6.01
C ALA A 225 -2.52 26.21 -6.49
N SER A 226 -2.97 24.97 -6.72
CA SER A 226 -2.14 23.91 -7.29
C SER A 226 -3.00 22.88 -8.00
N VAL A 227 -2.57 22.45 -9.17
CA VAL A 227 -3.19 21.36 -9.95
C VAL A 227 -2.43 20.03 -9.79
N THR A 228 -1.44 19.99 -8.92
CA THR A 228 -0.64 18.76 -8.70
C THR A 228 -1.54 17.63 -8.29
N GLY A 229 -1.54 16.59 -9.14
CA GLY A 229 -2.33 15.39 -8.89
C GLY A 229 -3.79 15.44 -9.29
N PHE A 230 -4.20 16.49 -9.98
CA PHE A 230 -5.50 16.52 -10.67
C PHE A 230 -5.34 15.91 -12.07
N PRO A 231 -6.31 15.10 -12.55
CA PRO A 231 -6.28 14.58 -13.92
C PRO A 231 -6.18 15.71 -14.96
N THR A 232 -5.31 15.52 -15.94
CA THR A 232 -5.04 16.54 -16.96
C THR A 232 -5.80 16.35 -18.26
N SER A 233 -6.54 15.23 -18.39
CA SER A 233 -7.32 14.88 -19.58
C SER A 233 -8.53 14.03 -19.21
N GLY A 234 -9.53 14.02 -20.08
CA GLY A 234 -10.80 13.34 -19.83
C GLY A 234 -11.71 14.13 -18.88
N THR A 235 -12.96 13.67 -18.74
CA THR A 235 -13.91 14.32 -17.82
C THR A 235 -13.56 13.95 -16.38
N SER A 236 -13.23 14.94 -15.59
CA SER A 236 -12.86 14.83 -14.19
C SER A 236 -13.75 15.71 -13.33
N TYR A 237 -13.77 15.46 -12.02
CA TYR A 237 -14.72 16.12 -11.13
C TYR A 237 -14.02 16.69 -9.90
N ILE A 238 -14.51 17.85 -9.47
CA ILE A 238 -14.09 18.49 -8.22
C ILE A 238 -15.32 18.84 -7.39
N GLN A 239 -15.13 18.92 -6.10
CA GLN A 239 -16.14 19.44 -5.17
C GLN A 239 -15.63 20.70 -4.50
N VAL A 240 -16.48 21.74 -4.50
CA VAL A 240 -16.25 22.99 -3.76
C VAL A 240 -17.46 23.24 -2.87
N GLY A 241 -17.28 23.18 -1.55
CA GLY A 241 -18.41 23.16 -0.64
C GLY A 241 -19.34 21.97 -0.91
N THR A 242 -20.59 22.24 -1.28
CA THR A 242 -21.58 21.20 -1.65
C THR A 242 -21.79 21.07 -3.16
N GLU A 243 -21.11 21.88 -3.96
CA GLU A 243 -21.24 21.86 -5.42
C GLU A 243 -20.20 20.93 -6.04
N GLU A 244 -20.64 20.06 -6.97
CA GLU A 244 -19.77 19.30 -7.86
C GLU A 244 -19.66 19.98 -9.22
N ILE A 245 -18.44 20.03 -9.73
CA ILE A 245 -18.07 20.70 -10.97
C ILE A 245 -17.24 19.72 -11.79
N SER A 246 -17.56 19.54 -13.06
CA SER A 246 -16.70 18.80 -13.96
C SER A 246 -15.77 19.73 -14.74
N TYR A 247 -14.60 19.18 -15.13
CA TYR A 247 -13.64 19.84 -16.00
C TYR A 247 -13.03 18.81 -16.97
N THR A 248 -12.48 19.25 -18.08
CA THR A 248 -11.96 18.34 -19.12
C THR A 248 -10.47 18.51 -19.41
N GLY A 249 -9.80 19.46 -18.80
CA GLY A 249 -8.37 19.69 -18.99
C GLY A 249 -7.78 20.61 -17.94
N VAL A 250 -6.46 20.69 -17.95
CA VAL A 250 -5.66 21.57 -17.07
C VAL A 250 -4.70 22.38 -17.94
N SER A 251 -4.60 23.68 -17.67
CA SER A 251 -3.67 24.59 -18.33
C SER A 251 -3.03 25.52 -17.30
N GLY A 252 -1.75 25.30 -16.99
CA GLY A 252 -1.11 26.02 -15.89
C GLY A 252 -1.77 25.68 -14.55
N SER A 253 -2.31 26.67 -13.86
CA SER A 253 -3.09 26.52 -12.63
C SER A 253 -4.61 26.49 -12.85
N ASP A 254 -5.05 26.43 -14.10
CA ASP A 254 -6.47 26.51 -14.46
C ASP A 254 -7.05 25.15 -14.81
N LEU A 255 -8.20 24.84 -14.23
CA LEU A 255 -9.07 23.75 -14.66
C LEU A 255 -9.96 24.29 -15.79
N THR A 256 -9.91 23.66 -16.96
CA THR A 256 -10.55 24.12 -18.19
C THR A 256 -11.69 23.22 -18.63
N GLY A 257 -12.61 23.76 -19.48
CA GLY A 257 -13.76 22.99 -19.94
C GLY A 257 -14.73 22.64 -18.82
N ILE A 258 -14.99 23.59 -17.91
CA ILE A 258 -15.80 23.41 -16.72
C ILE A 258 -17.30 23.33 -17.01
N THR A 259 -17.99 22.47 -16.28
CA THR A 259 -19.45 22.46 -16.17
C THR A 259 -19.82 22.45 -14.69
N ARG A 260 -20.59 23.45 -14.29
CA ARG A 260 -21.02 23.67 -12.89
C ARG A 260 -22.26 22.84 -12.55
N ALA A 261 -22.45 22.59 -11.24
CA ALA A 261 -23.65 21.92 -10.71
C ALA A 261 -23.94 20.55 -11.36
N VAL A 262 -22.93 19.75 -11.54
CA VAL A 262 -23.06 18.38 -12.07
C VAL A 262 -23.56 17.41 -11.00
N ARG A 263 -24.01 16.23 -11.40
CA ARG A 263 -24.46 15.14 -10.53
C ARG A 263 -25.55 15.51 -9.52
N GLY A 264 -26.46 16.40 -9.94
CA GLY A 264 -27.60 16.79 -9.13
C GLY A 264 -27.28 17.80 -8.00
N THR A 265 -26.09 18.37 -7.99
CA THR A 265 -25.75 19.45 -7.05
C THR A 265 -26.29 20.81 -7.55
N THR A 266 -26.30 21.80 -6.66
CA THR A 266 -26.75 23.16 -6.98
C THR A 266 -25.55 24.09 -7.05
N ARG A 267 -25.54 24.96 -8.07
CA ARG A 267 -24.54 26.01 -8.21
C ARG A 267 -24.58 26.98 -7.04
N ALA A 268 -23.41 27.32 -6.52
CA ALA A 268 -23.27 28.25 -5.42
C ALA A 268 -22.07 29.20 -5.63
N ALA A 269 -22.07 30.31 -4.94
CA ALA A 269 -20.91 31.19 -4.87
C ALA A 269 -19.89 30.60 -3.88
N HIS A 270 -18.60 30.65 -4.24
CA HIS A 270 -17.49 30.19 -3.42
C HIS A 270 -16.45 31.31 -3.30
N SER A 271 -16.00 31.54 -2.07
CA SER A 271 -14.99 32.56 -1.78
C SER A 271 -13.62 32.16 -2.31
N ASP A 272 -12.77 33.14 -2.54
CA ASP A 272 -11.34 32.93 -2.70
C ASP A 272 -10.77 32.12 -1.51
N GLY A 273 -9.88 31.17 -1.78
CA GLY A 273 -9.33 30.27 -0.78
C GLY A 273 -10.25 29.10 -0.37
N ALA A 274 -11.47 28.98 -0.94
CA ALA A 274 -12.35 27.84 -0.65
C ALA A 274 -11.67 26.52 -1.04
N THR A 275 -11.83 25.47 -0.22
CA THR A 275 -11.25 24.16 -0.48
C THR A 275 -11.88 23.52 -1.71
N VAL A 276 -11.02 23.06 -2.60
CA VAL A 276 -11.34 22.29 -3.81
C VAL A 276 -10.86 20.85 -3.60
N THR A 277 -11.75 19.91 -3.63
CA THR A 277 -11.45 18.47 -3.47
C THR A 277 -11.62 17.77 -4.81
N ASN A 278 -10.62 17.01 -5.26
CA ASN A 278 -10.77 16.14 -6.43
C ASN A 278 -11.68 14.95 -6.09
N THR A 279 -12.81 14.84 -6.78
CA THR A 279 -13.79 13.75 -6.62
C THR A 279 -13.84 12.83 -7.85
N SER A 280 -12.91 12.97 -8.79
CA SER A 280 -12.87 12.19 -10.04
C SER A 280 -12.81 10.69 -9.78
N ASP A 281 -12.07 10.28 -8.76
CA ASP A 281 -11.87 8.87 -8.41
C ASP A 281 -13.12 8.22 -7.79
N TYR A 282 -14.07 9.02 -7.30
CA TYR A 282 -15.36 8.54 -6.78
C TYR A 282 -16.41 8.26 -7.87
N SER A 283 -16.18 8.78 -9.07
CA SER A 283 -17.18 8.74 -10.13
C SER A 283 -17.36 7.37 -10.76
N ALA A 284 -16.34 6.53 -10.75
CA ALA A 284 -16.38 5.22 -11.39
C ALA A 284 -17.39 4.25 -10.72
N TRP A 285 -17.68 4.44 -9.43
CA TRP A 285 -18.61 3.58 -8.68
C TRP A 285 -20.05 4.07 -8.66
N ASN A 286 -20.28 5.38 -8.74
CA ASN A 286 -21.63 5.95 -8.72
C ASN A 286 -22.32 5.94 -10.09
N GLN A 287 -21.62 5.59 -11.16
CA GLN A 287 -22.22 5.48 -12.50
C GLN A 287 -22.77 4.09 -12.84
N ALA A 288 -22.60 3.11 -11.96
CA ALA A 288 -23.09 1.75 -12.13
C ALA A 288 -24.35 1.43 -11.29
N ALA A 289 -25.03 2.44 -10.75
CA ALA A 289 -26.29 2.30 -10.00
C ALA A 289 -27.45 2.91 -10.78
#